data_33fd2e7da47fa902197bda1e645d4992
#
_entry.id   33fd2e7da47fa902197bda1e645d4992
#
_cell.length_a   1.000
_cell.length_b   1.000
_cell.length_c   1.000
_cell.angle_alpha   90.00
_cell.angle_beta   90.00
_cell.angle_gamma   90.00
#
_symmetry.space_group_name_H-M   'P 1'
#
loop_
_entity.id
_entity.type
_entity.pdbx_description
1 polymer ?
#
loop_
_entity_poly.entity_id
_entity_poly.type
_entity_poly.pdbx_seq_one_letter_code
_entity_poly.pdbx_strand_id
1 'polypeptide(L)'
;AQRWIDKGMQVSFRISALESWMYKATPQWVFDAGAKGYDAAGWAYEPDYDDPVFLEKVENFVRAMAERYNGNPNVAFVDIGHMGMWGEGHSVATTPKHGHSWSIETQKKMIDLYCRHFTKTQLAISDDYAGPFLRGKRFPIMDYAFSKGVTMRDDSILVSKAPEQWYHDEMAQLFWPAMPVVLEHEHYGLSKKRGNWDS
;
A
#
# COMPACT_ATOMS: atom_id res chain seq x y z
N ALA A 1 -18.57 0.82 -2.57
CA ALA A 1 -18.35 2.19 -2.11
C ALA A 1 -19.67 2.99 -2.11
N GLN A 2 -20.39 3.09 -3.23
CA GLN A 2 -21.58 3.93 -3.37
C GLN A 2 -22.61 3.73 -2.25
N ARG A 3 -22.92 2.46 -1.89
CA ARG A 3 -23.84 2.12 -0.78
C ARG A 3 -23.49 2.81 0.55
N TRP A 4 -22.23 3.05 0.83
CA TRP A 4 -21.78 3.70 2.06
C TRP A 4 -21.81 5.22 1.91
N ILE A 5 -21.45 5.73 0.74
CA ILE A 5 -21.56 7.16 0.41
C ILE A 5 -23.01 7.62 0.49
N ASP A 6 -23.97 6.85 -0.03
CA ASP A 6 -25.41 7.14 0.03
C ASP A 6 -25.96 7.18 1.48
N LYS A 7 -25.20 6.62 2.43
CA LYS A 7 -25.49 6.70 3.87
C LYS A 7 -24.80 7.86 4.58
N GLY A 8 -24.14 8.75 3.83
CA GLY A 8 -23.41 9.89 4.38
C GLY A 8 -22.03 9.54 4.97
N MET A 9 -21.50 8.35 4.65
CA MET A 9 -20.17 7.94 5.13
C MET A 9 -19.08 8.35 4.14
N GLN A 10 -17.93 8.70 4.67
CA GLN A 10 -16.72 8.74 3.87
C GLN A 10 -16.14 7.34 3.68
N VAL A 11 -15.48 7.12 2.56
CA VAL A 11 -14.82 5.86 2.22
C VAL A 11 -13.37 6.10 1.87
N SER A 12 -12.55 5.11 2.10
CA SER A 12 -11.18 5.01 1.57
C SER A 12 -11.01 3.70 0.85
N PHE A 13 -10.03 3.62 -0.04
CA PHE A 13 -9.77 2.44 -0.85
C PHE A 13 -8.31 2.03 -0.74
N ARG A 14 -8.09 0.73 -0.54
CA ARG A 14 -6.84 0.05 -0.81
C ARG A 14 -7.16 -1.16 -1.69
N ILE A 15 -6.44 -1.31 -2.78
CA ILE A 15 -6.58 -2.45 -3.69
C ILE A 15 -5.25 -3.18 -3.69
N SER A 16 -5.27 -4.41 -3.21
CA SER A 16 -4.07 -5.24 -3.14
C SER A 16 -4.00 -6.21 -4.32
N ALA A 17 -2.81 -6.41 -4.84
CA ALA A 17 -2.53 -7.38 -5.90
C ALA A 17 -1.95 -8.71 -5.36
N LEU A 18 -1.64 -8.75 -4.06
CA LEU A 18 -1.06 -9.90 -3.38
C LEU A 18 -1.64 -10.03 -1.97
N GLU A 19 -2.12 -11.22 -1.63
CA GLU A 19 -2.82 -11.49 -0.37
C GLU A 19 -2.36 -12.81 0.26
N SER A 20 -2.46 -12.91 1.58
CA SER A 20 -2.07 -14.13 2.32
C SER A 20 -3.16 -15.20 2.38
N TRP A 21 -4.41 -14.84 2.10
CA TRP A 21 -5.56 -15.76 2.20
C TRP A 21 -6.06 -16.26 0.87
N MET A 22 -5.42 -15.89 -0.23
CA MET A 22 -5.74 -16.40 -1.56
C MET A 22 -4.49 -16.53 -2.40
N TYR A 23 -4.38 -17.65 -3.11
CA TYR A 23 -3.20 -17.93 -3.93
C TYR A 23 -2.97 -16.89 -5.02
N LYS A 24 -4.03 -16.38 -5.67
CA LYS A 24 -3.95 -15.30 -6.66
C LYS A 24 -4.93 -14.19 -6.31
N ALA A 25 -4.43 -13.09 -5.78
CA ALA A 25 -5.22 -11.88 -5.58
C ALA A 25 -5.35 -11.07 -6.88
N THR A 26 -4.29 -11.03 -7.68
CA THR A 26 -4.37 -10.53 -9.05
C THR A 26 -5.25 -11.46 -9.90
N PRO A 27 -6.28 -10.93 -10.59
CA PRO A 27 -7.18 -11.75 -11.37
C PRO A 27 -6.49 -12.58 -12.47
N GLN A 28 -6.93 -13.83 -12.68
CA GLN A 28 -6.32 -14.74 -13.64
C GLN A 28 -6.21 -14.15 -15.06
N TRP A 29 -7.24 -13.39 -15.49
CA TRP A 29 -7.24 -12.79 -16.83
C TRP A 29 -6.06 -11.81 -17.08
N VAL A 30 -5.44 -11.26 -16.02
CA VAL A 30 -4.24 -10.43 -16.13
C VAL A 30 -3.06 -11.29 -16.58
N PHE A 31 -2.91 -12.47 -15.99
CA PHE A 31 -1.87 -13.43 -16.37
C PHE A 31 -2.17 -14.07 -17.74
N ASP A 32 -3.43 -14.33 -18.04
CA ASP A 32 -3.86 -14.83 -19.37
C ASP A 32 -3.55 -13.79 -20.49
N ALA A 33 -3.53 -12.51 -20.15
CA ALA A 33 -3.11 -11.45 -21.04
C ALA A 33 -1.57 -11.37 -21.24
N GLY A 34 -0.82 -12.19 -20.52
CA GLY A 34 0.64 -12.30 -20.64
C GLY A 34 1.46 -11.67 -19.52
N ALA A 35 0.82 -11.15 -18.46
CA ALA A 35 1.55 -10.65 -17.31
C ALA A 35 2.33 -11.76 -16.61
N LYS A 36 3.53 -11.45 -16.17
CA LYS A 36 4.39 -12.36 -15.44
C LYS A 36 4.16 -12.29 -13.94
N GLY A 37 4.55 -13.34 -13.25
CA GLY A 37 4.51 -13.40 -11.79
C GLY A 37 5.35 -14.56 -11.26
N TYR A 38 5.40 -14.67 -9.95
CA TYR A 38 6.26 -15.62 -9.23
C TYR A 38 5.46 -16.39 -8.19
N ASP A 39 5.69 -17.68 -8.16
CA ASP A 39 5.12 -18.55 -7.13
C ASP A 39 5.88 -18.37 -5.81
N ALA A 40 5.19 -18.02 -4.76
CA ALA A 40 5.73 -17.93 -3.41
C ALA A 40 5.51 -19.26 -2.67
N ALA A 41 6.28 -20.27 -3.02
CA ALA A 41 6.27 -21.61 -2.41
C ALA A 41 4.87 -22.26 -2.32
N GLY A 42 4.00 -22.01 -3.30
CA GLY A 42 2.69 -22.63 -3.44
C GLY A 42 1.57 -21.99 -2.60
N TRP A 43 1.85 -20.94 -1.82
CA TRP A 43 0.82 -20.31 -0.99
C TRP A 43 0.31 -18.96 -1.55
N ALA A 44 1.11 -18.27 -2.36
CA ALA A 44 0.70 -17.06 -3.06
C ALA A 44 1.37 -16.96 -4.44
N TYR A 45 0.78 -16.20 -5.33
CA TYR A 45 1.34 -15.88 -6.63
C TYR A 45 1.49 -14.37 -6.78
N GLU A 46 2.71 -13.88 -6.67
CA GLU A 46 3.04 -12.46 -6.71
C GLU A 46 3.25 -12.00 -8.16
N PRO A 47 2.57 -10.94 -8.63
CA PRO A 47 2.82 -10.41 -9.96
C PRO A 47 4.21 -9.79 -10.05
N ASP A 48 4.80 -9.79 -11.23
CA ASP A 48 6.01 -8.99 -11.52
C ASP A 48 5.61 -7.52 -11.69
N TYR A 49 5.92 -6.70 -10.71
CA TYR A 49 5.54 -5.28 -10.68
C TYR A 49 6.30 -4.42 -11.71
N ASP A 50 7.31 -4.97 -12.38
CA ASP A 50 7.98 -4.35 -13.54
C ASP A 50 7.46 -4.88 -14.89
N ASP A 51 6.57 -5.88 -14.88
CA ASP A 51 6.01 -6.43 -16.10
C ASP A 51 5.11 -5.40 -16.79
N PRO A 52 5.35 -5.09 -18.08
CA PRO A 52 4.61 -4.04 -18.78
C PRO A 52 3.12 -4.37 -18.97
N VAL A 53 2.76 -5.65 -19.07
CA VAL A 53 1.35 -6.05 -19.18
C VAL A 53 0.65 -5.85 -17.83
N PHE A 54 1.28 -6.25 -16.74
CA PHE A 54 0.75 -5.99 -15.40
C PHE A 54 0.54 -4.48 -15.17
N LEU A 55 1.55 -3.67 -15.44
CA LEU A 55 1.49 -2.21 -15.26
C LEU A 55 0.40 -1.58 -16.13
N GLU A 56 0.22 -2.03 -17.38
CA GLU A 56 -0.87 -1.56 -18.25
C GLU A 56 -2.25 -1.86 -17.62
N LYS A 57 -2.45 -3.07 -17.08
CA LYS A 57 -3.73 -3.46 -16.46
C LYS A 57 -4.00 -2.67 -15.18
N VAL A 58 -2.96 -2.46 -14.37
CA VAL A 58 -3.07 -1.61 -13.17
C VAL A 58 -3.40 -0.17 -13.57
N GLU A 59 -2.73 0.38 -14.57
CA GLU A 59 -3.01 1.75 -15.03
C GLU A 59 -4.44 1.92 -15.55
N ASN A 60 -4.93 0.97 -16.34
CA ASN A 60 -6.32 0.97 -16.81
C ASN A 60 -7.32 0.93 -15.65
N PHE A 61 -7.04 0.13 -14.63
CA PHE A 61 -7.88 0.05 -13.43
C PHE A 61 -7.84 1.35 -12.64
N VAL A 62 -6.65 1.90 -12.36
CA VAL A 62 -6.47 3.14 -11.58
C VAL A 62 -7.11 4.33 -12.30
N ARG A 63 -6.98 4.39 -13.62
CA ARG A 63 -7.66 5.41 -14.44
C ARG A 63 -9.18 5.34 -14.29
N ALA A 64 -9.78 4.16 -14.48
CA ALA A 64 -11.23 3.97 -14.33
C ALA A 64 -11.71 4.29 -12.92
N MET A 65 -10.90 3.97 -11.92
CA MET A 65 -11.19 4.30 -10.52
C MET A 65 -11.12 5.82 -10.29
N ALA A 66 -10.12 6.49 -10.87
CA ALA A 66 -9.97 7.94 -10.77
C ALA A 66 -11.09 8.70 -11.51
N GLU A 67 -11.52 8.24 -12.67
CA GLU A 67 -12.69 8.82 -13.39
C GLU A 67 -13.95 8.85 -12.52
N ARG A 68 -14.07 7.88 -11.61
CA ARG A 68 -15.23 7.75 -10.71
C ARG A 68 -15.06 8.47 -9.37
N TYR A 69 -13.85 8.52 -8.82
CA TYR A 69 -13.63 8.87 -7.42
C TYR A 69 -12.69 10.05 -7.20
N ASN A 70 -11.90 10.47 -8.19
CA ASN A 70 -10.96 11.56 -8.01
C ASN A 70 -11.70 12.90 -7.78
N GLY A 71 -11.48 13.51 -6.63
CA GLY A 71 -12.15 14.73 -6.21
C GLY A 71 -13.56 14.52 -5.63
N ASN A 72 -13.98 13.28 -5.41
CA ASN A 72 -15.24 13.02 -4.71
C ASN A 72 -15.08 13.36 -3.22
N PRO A 73 -15.89 14.27 -2.64
CA PRO A 73 -15.74 14.69 -1.26
C PRO A 73 -16.04 13.59 -0.22
N ASN A 74 -16.67 12.50 -0.67
CA ASN A 74 -16.93 11.34 0.17
C ASN A 74 -15.81 10.29 0.11
N VAL A 75 -14.74 10.54 -0.64
CA VAL A 75 -13.53 9.70 -0.65
C VAL A 75 -12.45 10.42 0.15
N ALA A 76 -12.12 9.89 1.32
CA ALA A 76 -11.15 10.50 2.22
C ALA A 76 -9.73 10.41 1.65
N PHE A 77 -9.34 9.21 1.22
CA PHE A 77 -8.07 8.97 0.54
C PHE A 77 -8.12 7.68 -0.29
N VAL A 78 -7.14 7.53 -1.17
CA VAL A 78 -6.88 6.30 -1.92
C VAL A 78 -5.46 5.84 -1.58
N ASP A 79 -5.34 4.61 -1.09
CA ASP A 79 -4.08 4.00 -0.74
C ASP A 79 -3.44 3.32 -1.96
N ILE A 80 -2.16 3.56 -2.18
CA ILE A 80 -1.37 2.96 -3.25
C ILE A 80 -1.03 1.53 -2.85
N GLY A 81 -1.91 0.60 -3.19
CA GLY A 81 -1.89 -0.76 -2.66
C GLY A 81 -1.63 -1.88 -3.68
N HIS A 82 -1.31 -1.57 -4.95
CA HIS A 82 -1.10 -2.61 -5.97
C HIS A 82 0.27 -3.29 -5.90
N MET A 83 1.04 -3.05 -4.87
CA MET A 83 2.37 -3.62 -4.73
C MET A 83 2.57 -4.18 -3.32
N GLY A 84 3.12 -5.39 -3.28
CA GLY A 84 3.44 -6.08 -2.04
C GLY A 84 2.28 -6.77 -1.36
N MET A 85 2.60 -7.52 -0.31
CA MET A 85 1.61 -8.22 0.51
C MET A 85 0.65 -7.21 1.13
N TRP A 86 -0.64 -7.51 1.04
CA TRP A 86 -1.74 -6.65 1.53
C TRP A 86 -1.74 -5.23 0.95
N GLY A 87 -0.93 -4.97 -0.08
CA GLY A 87 -0.73 -3.64 -0.63
C GLY A 87 0.19 -2.74 0.19
N GLU A 88 1.10 -3.30 0.95
CA GLU A 88 2.00 -2.62 1.88
C GLU A 88 3.43 -2.45 1.37
N GLY A 89 3.68 -2.80 0.13
CA GLY A 89 4.96 -2.52 -0.55
C GLY A 89 6.06 -3.54 -0.32
N HIS A 90 5.93 -4.42 0.66
CA HIS A 90 6.91 -5.46 0.91
C HIS A 90 6.62 -6.73 0.12
N SER A 91 7.65 -7.31 -0.47
CA SER A 91 7.53 -8.63 -1.12
C SER A 91 7.48 -9.72 -0.04
N VAL A 92 6.66 -10.70 -0.31
CA VAL A 92 6.66 -11.91 0.54
C VAL A 92 7.78 -12.82 0.26
N ALA A 93 8.69 -12.46 -0.28
CA ALA A 93 9.56 -13.38 -0.30
C ALA A 93 10.39 -13.80 -1.25
N THR A 94 10.25 -13.74 -2.00
CA THR A 94 11.02 -14.74 -2.63
C THR A 94 10.89 -14.70 -4.11
N THR A 95 10.74 -13.57 -4.65
CA THR A 95 11.11 -13.48 -6.05
C THR A 95 12.61 -13.75 -6.11
N PRO A 96 13.04 -14.80 -6.78
CA PRO A 96 14.47 -15.11 -6.93
C PRO A 96 15.28 -13.93 -7.49
N LYS A 97 14.56 -12.97 -8.08
CA LYS A 97 15.09 -11.79 -8.75
C LYS A 97 15.33 -10.60 -7.83
N HIS A 98 14.51 -10.43 -6.78
CA HIS A 98 14.48 -9.19 -6.01
C HIS A 98 14.64 -9.37 -4.49
N GLY A 99 14.74 -10.57 -4.00
CA GLY A 99 14.83 -10.84 -2.56
C GLY A 99 13.55 -10.42 -1.85
N HIS A 100 13.70 -9.69 -0.72
CA HIS A 100 12.56 -9.32 0.14
C HIS A 100 11.91 -7.98 -0.21
N SER A 101 12.43 -7.23 -1.15
CA SER A 101 11.86 -5.95 -1.57
C SER A 101 12.15 -5.65 -3.04
N TRP A 102 11.23 -4.96 -3.67
CA TRP A 102 11.37 -4.47 -5.02
C TRP A 102 12.28 -3.25 -5.08
N SER A 103 12.82 -2.95 -6.27
CA SER A 103 13.71 -1.82 -6.43
C SER A 103 13.01 -0.50 -6.12
N ILE A 104 13.79 0.50 -5.72
CA ILE A 104 13.30 1.87 -5.52
C ILE A 104 12.60 2.39 -6.77
N GLU A 105 13.15 2.10 -7.94
CA GLU A 105 12.59 2.56 -9.22
C GLU A 105 11.24 1.90 -9.54
N THR A 106 11.09 0.62 -9.22
CA THR A 106 9.79 -0.08 -9.34
C THR A 106 8.72 0.54 -8.44
N GLN A 107 9.09 0.81 -7.20
CA GLN A 107 8.19 1.43 -6.23
C GLN A 107 7.78 2.86 -6.66
N LYS A 108 8.72 3.66 -7.17
CA LYS A 108 8.44 4.99 -7.72
C LYS A 108 7.48 4.94 -8.92
N LYS A 109 7.64 3.96 -9.81
CA LYS A 109 6.71 3.79 -10.95
C LYS A 109 5.27 3.61 -10.47
N MET A 110 5.04 2.84 -9.41
CA MET A 110 3.71 2.64 -8.84
C MET A 110 3.14 3.94 -8.26
N ILE A 111 3.95 4.71 -7.53
CA ILE A 111 3.55 6.02 -7.02
C ILE A 111 3.18 6.96 -8.18
N ASP A 112 4.02 7.07 -9.19
CA ASP A 112 3.79 7.95 -10.34
C ASP A 112 2.53 7.55 -11.13
N LEU A 113 2.25 6.25 -11.24
CA LEU A 113 1.05 5.73 -11.89
C LEU A 113 -0.22 6.26 -11.21
N TYR A 114 -0.28 6.18 -9.89
CA TYR A 114 -1.42 6.72 -9.14
C TYR A 114 -1.50 8.24 -9.22
N CYS A 115 -0.38 8.95 -9.07
CA CYS A 115 -0.33 10.41 -9.10
C CYS A 115 -0.77 11.00 -10.44
N ARG A 116 -0.59 10.28 -11.57
CA ARG A 116 -1.08 10.72 -12.88
C ARG A 116 -2.59 10.82 -12.95
N HIS A 117 -3.30 9.98 -12.23
CA HIS A 117 -4.75 9.85 -12.33
C HIS A 117 -5.50 10.47 -11.15
N PHE A 118 -4.96 10.38 -9.95
CA PHE A 118 -5.54 10.98 -8.74
C PHE A 118 -4.86 12.31 -8.44
N THR A 119 -5.44 13.39 -8.97
CA THR A 119 -4.89 14.75 -8.86
C THR A 119 -5.60 15.63 -7.83
N LYS A 120 -6.71 15.15 -7.25
CA LYS A 120 -7.56 15.91 -6.33
C LYS A 120 -7.84 15.17 -5.03
N THR A 121 -7.95 13.84 -5.07
CA THR A 121 -8.14 13.02 -3.88
C THR A 121 -6.78 12.73 -3.26
N GLN A 122 -6.68 12.84 -1.94
CA GLN A 122 -5.47 12.50 -1.20
C GLN A 122 -5.05 11.05 -1.49
N LEU A 123 -3.80 10.87 -1.86
CA LEU A 123 -3.18 9.56 -1.95
C LEU A 123 -2.42 9.25 -0.66
N ALA A 124 -2.45 7.99 -0.24
CA ALA A 124 -1.67 7.47 0.86
C ALA A 124 -0.81 6.29 0.39
N ILE A 125 0.24 5.99 1.12
CA ILE A 125 1.12 4.84 0.88
C ILE A 125 1.59 4.27 2.23
N SER A 126 1.73 2.95 2.32
CA SER A 126 2.25 2.30 3.52
C SER A 126 3.69 2.72 3.80
N ASP A 127 4.01 2.88 5.07
CA ASP A 127 5.38 3.12 5.55
C ASP A 127 6.31 1.94 5.28
N ASP A 128 5.79 0.74 5.10
CA ASP A 128 6.54 -0.47 4.72
C ASP A 128 7.17 -0.40 3.32
N TYR A 129 6.74 0.53 2.47
CA TYR A 129 7.48 0.85 1.23
C TYR A 129 8.90 1.34 1.51
N ALA A 130 9.19 1.80 2.71
CA ALA A 130 10.57 2.05 3.15
C ALA A 130 11.37 0.76 3.32
N GLY A 131 10.68 -0.37 3.49
CA GLY A 131 11.25 -1.69 3.75
C GLY A 131 11.68 -1.90 5.21
N PRO A 132 11.49 -3.11 5.75
CA PRO A 132 11.73 -3.40 7.16
C PRO A 132 13.18 -3.23 7.60
N PHE A 133 14.11 -3.19 6.65
CA PHE A 133 15.55 -3.08 6.93
C PHE A 133 16.08 -1.64 6.93
N LEU A 134 15.23 -0.63 6.74
CA LEU A 134 15.65 0.77 6.63
C LEU A 134 15.47 1.56 7.92
N ARG A 135 15.11 0.94 9.04
CA ARG A 135 14.97 1.59 10.34
C ARG A 135 16.22 2.42 10.68
N GLY A 136 16.00 3.66 11.06
CA GLY A 136 17.08 4.62 11.39
C GLY A 136 17.87 5.15 10.19
N LYS A 137 17.40 4.93 8.97
CA LYS A 137 17.97 5.50 7.74
C LYS A 137 16.93 6.39 7.06
N ARG A 138 17.39 7.20 6.07
CA ARG A 138 16.45 7.89 5.19
C ARG A 138 15.59 6.84 4.45
N PHE A 139 14.33 7.18 4.28
CA PHE A 139 13.34 6.34 3.61
C PHE A 139 13.10 6.89 2.19
N PRO A 140 13.90 6.49 1.19
CA PRO A 140 13.92 7.16 -0.12
C PRO A 140 12.58 7.08 -0.86
N ILE A 141 11.77 6.05 -0.59
CA ILE A 141 10.44 5.94 -1.18
C ILE A 141 9.46 6.88 -0.47
N MET A 142 9.53 7.00 0.84
CA MET A 142 8.68 7.91 1.59
C MET A 142 9.08 9.37 1.35
N ASP A 143 10.37 9.68 1.21
CA ASP A 143 10.84 11.00 0.75
C ASP A 143 10.26 11.33 -0.63
N TYR A 144 10.24 10.35 -1.54
CA TYR A 144 9.65 10.52 -2.88
C TYR A 144 8.14 10.72 -2.83
N ALA A 145 7.42 9.89 -2.08
CA ALA A 145 5.98 10.01 -1.86
C ALA A 145 5.62 11.38 -1.30
N PHE A 146 6.34 11.84 -0.28
CA PHE A 146 6.18 13.17 0.30
C PHE A 146 6.33 14.27 -0.76
N SER A 147 7.35 14.19 -1.60
CA SER A 147 7.59 15.16 -2.68
C SER A 147 6.49 15.22 -3.73
N LYS A 148 5.70 14.15 -3.84
CA LYS A 148 4.53 14.02 -4.73
C LYS A 148 3.20 14.40 -4.06
N GLY A 149 3.19 14.77 -2.78
CA GLY A 149 1.96 15.03 -2.03
C GLY A 149 1.20 13.76 -1.64
N VAL A 150 1.87 12.61 -1.66
CA VAL A 150 1.31 11.34 -1.18
C VAL A 150 1.63 11.22 0.30
N THR A 151 0.62 11.04 1.14
CA THR A 151 0.81 10.90 2.59
C THR A 151 1.19 9.49 3.00
N MET A 152 1.71 9.36 4.20
CA MET A 152 1.98 8.05 4.78
C MET A 152 0.74 7.44 5.42
N ARG A 153 0.66 6.13 5.35
CA ARG A 153 -0.18 5.28 6.18
C ARG A 153 0.73 4.35 6.98
N ASP A 154 0.70 4.50 8.28
CA ASP A 154 1.35 3.57 9.20
C ASP A 154 0.40 2.39 9.45
N ASP A 155 0.87 1.18 9.29
CA ASP A 155 0.04 -0.03 9.41
C ASP A 155 0.31 -0.86 10.67
N SER A 156 1.20 -0.39 11.52
CA SER A 156 1.80 -1.21 12.56
C SER A 156 1.64 -0.68 13.98
N ILE A 157 0.81 0.31 14.20
CA ILE A 157 0.62 0.81 15.57
C ILE A 157 -0.04 -0.28 16.44
N LEU A 158 0.41 -0.41 17.68
CA LEU A 158 -0.10 -1.38 18.67
C LEU A 158 0.11 -2.86 18.29
N VAL A 159 0.90 -3.17 17.27
CA VAL A 159 1.30 -4.55 16.96
C VAL A 159 2.19 -5.11 18.05
N SER A 160 3.10 -4.30 18.57
CA SER A 160 3.98 -4.65 19.69
C SER A 160 3.91 -3.60 20.79
N LYS A 161 4.21 -4.02 22.04
CA LYS A 161 4.37 -3.08 23.14
C LYS A 161 5.66 -2.28 23.01
N ALA A 162 5.64 -1.06 23.54
CA ALA A 162 6.88 -0.29 23.69
C ALA A 162 7.92 -1.11 24.49
N PRO A 163 9.22 -1.04 24.16
CA PRO A 163 9.82 -0.19 23.12
C PRO A 163 9.87 -0.84 21.73
N GLU A 164 9.38 -2.05 21.53
CA GLU A 164 9.46 -2.83 20.29
C GLU A 164 8.28 -2.51 19.35
N GLN A 165 7.98 -1.26 19.20
CA GLN A 165 6.93 -0.82 18.28
C GLN A 165 7.43 -0.85 16.84
N TRP A 166 6.53 -1.15 15.91
CA TRP A 166 6.85 -1.28 14.48
C TRP A 166 6.55 -0.01 13.69
N TYR A 167 5.75 0.89 14.24
CA TYR A 167 5.41 2.12 13.56
C TYR A 167 6.62 3.10 13.46
N HIS A 168 6.56 3.95 12.48
CA HIS A 168 7.61 4.92 12.18
C HIS A 168 7.19 6.32 12.64
N ASP A 169 7.31 6.59 13.93
CA ASP A 169 6.93 7.88 14.53
C ASP A 169 7.72 9.06 13.97
N GLU A 170 9.02 8.90 13.70
CA GLU A 170 9.83 9.92 13.06
C GLU A 170 9.34 10.26 11.65
N MET A 171 8.79 9.30 10.92
CA MET A 171 8.20 9.52 9.61
C MET A 171 6.87 10.26 9.75
N ALA A 172 6.03 9.89 10.70
CA ALA A 172 4.79 10.60 10.98
C ALA A 172 5.05 12.06 11.37
N GLN A 173 6.09 12.33 12.16
CA GLN A 173 6.52 13.69 12.52
C GLN A 173 6.96 14.52 11.30
N LEU A 174 7.48 13.89 10.26
CA LEU A 174 7.83 14.58 9.01
C LEU A 174 6.58 14.93 8.19
N PHE A 175 5.60 14.02 8.13
CA PHE A 175 4.45 14.15 7.25
C PHE A 175 3.33 15.04 7.81
N TRP A 176 2.98 14.87 9.10
CA TRP A 176 1.79 15.49 9.67
C TRP A 176 1.75 17.04 9.61
N PRO A 177 2.85 17.79 9.63
CA PRO A 177 2.79 19.24 9.49
C PRO A 177 2.37 19.71 8.10
N ALA A 178 2.51 18.86 7.08
CA ALA A 178 2.24 19.18 5.68
C ALA A 178 0.96 18.54 5.15
N MET A 179 0.59 17.35 5.65
CA MET A 179 -0.56 16.59 5.16
C MET A 179 -1.07 15.63 6.24
N PRO A 180 -2.36 15.22 6.19
CA PRO A 180 -2.91 14.28 7.17
C PRO A 180 -2.17 12.94 7.11
N VAL A 181 -1.88 12.37 8.27
CA VAL A 181 -1.27 11.03 8.41
C VAL A 181 -2.38 10.02 8.70
N VAL A 182 -2.31 8.87 8.06
CA VAL A 182 -3.22 7.74 8.34
C VAL A 182 -2.52 6.78 9.28
N LEU A 183 -3.19 6.42 10.37
CA LEU A 183 -2.69 5.45 11.34
C LEU A 183 -3.59 4.22 11.31
N GLU A 184 -3.04 3.08 10.95
CA GLU A 184 -3.71 1.79 10.98
C GLU A 184 -3.13 0.95 12.12
N HIS A 185 -4.00 0.42 12.96
CA HIS A 185 -3.61 -0.47 14.04
C HIS A 185 -3.87 -1.93 13.67
N GLU A 186 -3.18 -2.84 14.35
CA GLU A 186 -3.48 -4.25 14.26
C GLU A 186 -4.95 -4.54 14.66
N HIS A 187 -5.47 -5.67 14.21
CA HIS A 187 -6.80 -6.14 14.59
C HIS A 187 -7.01 -6.10 16.11
N TYR A 188 -7.94 -5.29 16.57
CA TYR A 188 -8.20 -5.03 17.98
C TYR A 188 -8.29 -6.31 18.84
N GLY A 189 -8.98 -7.34 18.32
CA GLY A 189 -9.12 -8.60 19.04
C GLY A 189 -7.82 -9.35 19.29
N LEU A 190 -6.81 -9.18 18.45
CA LEU A 190 -5.49 -9.78 18.60
C LEU A 190 -4.60 -8.94 19.51
N SER A 191 -4.51 -7.64 19.27
CA SER A 191 -3.70 -6.74 20.06
C SER A 191 -4.21 -6.60 21.50
N LYS A 192 -5.53 -6.61 21.72
CA LYS A 192 -6.12 -6.64 23.04
C LYS A 192 -5.71 -7.89 23.85
N LYS A 193 -5.72 -9.07 23.21
CA LYS A 193 -5.27 -10.32 23.88
C LYS A 193 -3.81 -10.25 24.31
N ARG A 194 -2.98 -9.49 23.59
CA ARG A 194 -1.57 -9.26 23.94
C ARG A 194 -1.40 -8.14 24.97
N GLY A 195 -2.46 -7.44 25.33
CA GLY A 195 -2.44 -6.32 26.26
C GLY A 195 -1.75 -5.06 25.69
N ASN A 196 -1.70 -4.91 24.37
CA ASN A 196 -1.03 -3.77 23.73
C ASN A 196 -1.82 -2.44 23.87
N TRP A 197 -3.09 -2.54 24.25
CA TRP A 197 -3.98 -1.40 24.46
C TRP A 197 -4.01 -0.90 25.92
N ASP A 198 -3.36 -1.62 26.83
CA ASP A 198 -3.41 -1.37 28.25
C ASP A 198 -2.13 -0.68 28.78
N SER A 199 -1.28 -0.18 27.89
CA SER A 199 0.02 0.44 28.21
C SER A 199 0.00 1.95 28.14
#